data_c2a5700ad79c4c1638a2dfaf99525df6
#
_entry.id   c2a5700ad79c4c1638a2dfaf99525df6
#
_cell.length_a   1.000
_cell.length_b   1.000
_cell.length_c   1.000
_cell.angle_alpha   90.00
_cell.angle_beta   90.00
_cell.angle_gamma   90.00
#
_symmetry.space_group_name_H-M   'P 1'
#
loop_
_entity.id
_entity.type
_entity.pdbx_description
1 polymer ?
#
loop_
_entity_poly.entity_id
_entity_poly.type
_entity_poly.pdbx_seq_one_letter_code
_entity_poly.pdbx_strand_id
1 'polypeptide(L)'
;MTLSSPFYLFFFFPAVWLIAKALHGKARKFWLCVAVLGFYAFADLQSLPLLLCFVLFQYGLALKLKGRKGLLIPGLVLDVGFLVVCKLLGHAPPGLSFFTFQAIAYLVEVYRDPEKASRDPMEVLLYLCFFPRLLCGPLMGWDEHHQQYRHLHLRSERAAEGLRRFVWGLSKKVLIADLLAPLVNEVYAAEVSSVGTAGAWLAAFAYCLQLYFDFSGYSDMAIGMGLAFGFRFPENFDLPYCAHSISDFWRRWHITLGNWFKDYVYIPLGGNRKGRARTALNKLIVFALTGLWHGFGWTYLLWGLWHGLFAALESLVHVRRRTSRLYTLPVVLLGFVMFRADSVAQGLTLIGRLFVYQSGLLPRLNGVRLMVLAVAAGLSVVKMSEEKKKDIPLWLSSAAALLLYVLCLIVMAGNDFTPFIYAQF
;
A
#
# COMPACT_ATOMS: atom_id res chain seq x y z
N MET A 1 -16.23 -3.67 -5.33
CA MET A 1 -15.98 -2.38 -6.03
C MET A 1 -14.53 -1.97 -5.79
N THR A 2 -13.81 -1.57 -6.83
CA THR A 2 -12.43 -1.09 -6.72
C THR A 2 -12.35 0.37 -7.15
N LEU A 3 -11.30 1.08 -6.73
CA LEU A 3 -11.13 2.52 -6.99
C LEU A 3 -10.96 2.86 -8.49
N SER A 4 -10.57 1.88 -9.31
CA SER A 4 -10.43 2.02 -10.76
C SER A 4 -11.62 1.47 -11.54
N SER A 5 -12.68 0.98 -10.89
CA SER A 5 -13.85 0.46 -11.62
C SER A 5 -14.69 1.60 -12.23
N PRO A 6 -15.30 1.41 -13.42
CA PRO A 6 -16.15 2.43 -14.05
C PRO A 6 -17.29 2.91 -13.13
N PHE A 7 -17.93 1.99 -12.41
CA PHE A 7 -18.99 2.35 -11.47
C PHE A 7 -18.49 3.29 -10.38
N TYR A 8 -17.27 3.03 -9.84
CA TYR A 8 -16.65 3.90 -8.86
C TYR A 8 -16.36 5.30 -9.43
N LEU A 9 -15.76 5.36 -10.61
CA LEU A 9 -15.30 6.60 -11.24
C LEU A 9 -16.45 7.52 -11.65
N PHE A 10 -17.52 6.95 -12.21
CA PHE A 10 -18.61 7.74 -12.82
C PHE A 10 -19.82 7.94 -11.92
N PHE A 11 -20.02 7.06 -10.93
CA PHE A 11 -21.23 7.11 -10.11
C PHE A 11 -20.91 7.27 -8.63
N PHE A 12 -20.19 6.32 -8.03
CA PHE A 12 -20.01 6.30 -6.57
C PHE A 12 -19.24 7.53 -6.06
N PHE A 13 -18.03 7.75 -6.55
CA PHE A 13 -17.19 8.84 -6.08
C PHE A 13 -17.81 10.22 -6.33
N PRO A 14 -18.32 10.57 -7.55
CA PRO A 14 -18.98 11.85 -7.79
C PRO A 14 -20.22 12.05 -6.90
N ALA A 15 -21.10 11.05 -6.79
CA ALA A 15 -22.30 11.15 -5.97
C ALA A 15 -21.96 11.36 -4.49
N VAL A 16 -21.04 10.57 -3.93
CA VAL A 16 -20.61 10.71 -2.54
C VAL A 16 -20.00 12.08 -2.29
N TRP A 17 -19.16 12.57 -3.20
CA TRP A 17 -18.50 13.87 -3.05
C TRP A 17 -19.48 15.05 -3.16
N LEU A 18 -20.39 15.05 -4.14
CA LEU A 18 -21.38 16.10 -4.33
C LEU A 18 -22.31 16.24 -3.12
N ILE A 19 -22.82 15.11 -2.61
CA ILE A 19 -23.68 15.13 -1.42
C ILE A 19 -22.87 15.56 -0.19
N ALA A 20 -21.64 15.04 0.01
CA ALA A 20 -20.78 15.48 1.10
C ALA A 20 -20.45 16.97 1.04
N LYS A 21 -20.31 17.54 -0.17
CA LYS A 21 -20.09 18.98 -0.38
C LYS A 21 -21.29 19.83 0.00
N ALA A 22 -22.50 19.36 -0.31
CA ALA A 22 -23.76 20.03 0.03
C ALA A 22 -24.06 19.99 1.53
N LEU A 23 -23.66 18.92 2.22
CA LEU A 23 -23.89 18.73 3.65
C LEU A 23 -22.80 19.43 4.50
N HIS A 24 -23.13 19.74 5.78
CA HIS A 24 -22.21 20.39 6.72
C HIS A 24 -22.20 19.67 8.10
N GLY A 25 -21.14 19.88 8.86
CA GLY A 25 -21.04 19.42 10.24
C GLY A 25 -21.32 17.91 10.42
N LYS A 26 -22.21 17.57 11.33
CA LYS A 26 -22.56 16.17 11.65
C LYS A 26 -23.23 15.43 10.48
N ALA A 27 -24.06 16.11 9.68
CA ALA A 27 -24.72 15.49 8.54
C ALA A 27 -23.74 15.02 7.47
N ARG A 28 -22.68 15.80 7.21
CA ARG A 28 -21.58 15.39 6.32
C ARG A 28 -20.87 14.15 6.85
N LYS A 29 -20.51 14.12 8.14
CA LYS A 29 -19.82 13.00 8.78
C LYS A 29 -20.67 11.74 8.72
N PHE A 30 -21.97 11.86 9.03
CA PHE A 30 -22.92 10.75 8.89
C PHE A 30 -23.00 10.24 7.45
N TRP A 31 -23.10 11.14 6.47
CA TRP A 31 -23.12 10.73 5.06
C TRP A 31 -21.83 9.99 4.65
N LEU A 32 -20.67 10.42 5.10
CA LEU A 32 -19.42 9.71 4.84
C LEU A 32 -19.42 8.31 5.47
N CYS A 33 -20.01 8.15 6.65
CA CYS A 33 -20.20 6.82 7.27
C CYS A 33 -21.12 5.95 6.41
N VAL A 34 -22.25 6.48 5.94
CA VAL A 34 -23.14 5.77 5.01
C VAL A 34 -22.41 5.33 3.74
N ALA A 35 -21.60 6.23 3.18
CA ALA A 35 -20.79 5.92 1.99
C ALA A 35 -19.74 4.83 2.26
N VAL A 36 -19.09 4.82 3.44
CA VAL A 36 -18.18 3.74 3.85
C VAL A 36 -18.91 2.41 3.91
N LEU A 37 -20.04 2.36 4.58
CA LEU A 37 -20.83 1.13 4.70
C LEU A 37 -21.38 0.67 3.34
N GLY A 38 -21.82 1.59 2.49
CA GLY A 38 -22.24 1.30 1.12
C GLY A 38 -21.10 0.76 0.26
N PHE A 39 -19.91 1.36 0.33
CA PHE A 39 -18.72 0.86 -0.35
C PHE A 39 -18.37 -0.56 0.09
N TYR A 40 -18.39 -0.80 1.39
CA TYR A 40 -18.08 -2.10 1.97
C TYR A 40 -19.13 -3.15 1.61
N ALA A 41 -20.42 -2.83 1.74
CA ALA A 41 -21.51 -3.72 1.37
C ALA A 41 -21.46 -4.14 -0.11
N PHE A 42 -21.07 -3.21 -1.00
CA PHE A 42 -20.88 -3.53 -2.41
C PHE A 42 -19.65 -4.43 -2.65
N ALA A 43 -18.63 -4.34 -1.82
CA ALA A 43 -17.44 -5.19 -1.92
C ALA A 43 -17.71 -6.59 -1.34
N ASP A 44 -18.34 -6.63 -0.15
CA ASP A 44 -18.65 -7.87 0.58
C ASP A 44 -19.76 -7.60 1.61
N LEU A 45 -20.99 -7.87 1.21
CA LEU A 45 -22.16 -7.69 2.07
C LEU A 45 -22.15 -8.67 3.27
N GLN A 46 -21.61 -9.88 3.08
CA GLN A 46 -21.62 -10.92 4.12
C GLN A 46 -20.72 -10.57 5.29
N SER A 47 -19.58 -9.91 5.02
CA SER A 47 -18.65 -9.47 6.07
C SER A 47 -19.03 -8.14 6.72
N LEU A 48 -20.06 -7.43 6.25
CA LEU A 48 -20.45 -6.13 6.81
C LEU A 48 -20.86 -6.21 8.30
N PRO A 49 -21.66 -7.18 8.78
CA PRO A 49 -21.97 -7.31 10.21
C PRO A 49 -20.70 -7.52 11.06
N LEU A 50 -19.76 -8.31 10.56
CA LEU A 50 -18.48 -8.58 11.24
C LEU A 50 -17.65 -7.30 11.37
N LEU A 51 -17.58 -6.49 10.30
CA LEU A 51 -16.92 -5.19 10.33
C LEU A 51 -17.54 -4.26 11.38
N LEU A 52 -18.88 -4.18 11.40
CA LEU A 52 -19.60 -3.33 12.37
C LEU A 52 -19.34 -3.78 13.81
N CYS A 53 -19.39 -5.10 14.08
CA CYS A 53 -19.04 -5.66 15.38
C CYS A 53 -17.58 -5.31 15.76
N PHE A 54 -16.64 -5.43 14.83
CA PHE A 54 -15.26 -5.08 15.06
C PHE A 54 -15.10 -3.60 15.42
N VAL A 55 -15.70 -2.68 14.65
CA VAL A 55 -15.64 -1.23 14.90
C VAL A 55 -16.25 -0.87 16.26
N LEU A 56 -17.42 -1.44 16.59
CA LEU A 56 -18.08 -1.21 17.88
C LEU A 56 -17.27 -1.76 19.05
N PHE A 57 -16.62 -2.91 18.86
CA PHE A 57 -15.69 -3.48 19.84
C PHE A 57 -14.52 -2.53 20.11
N GLN A 58 -13.86 -2.03 19.05
CA GLN A 58 -12.75 -1.09 19.19
C GLN A 58 -13.17 0.19 19.89
N TYR A 59 -14.32 0.75 19.51
CA TYR A 59 -14.90 1.93 20.14
C TYR A 59 -15.14 1.71 21.64
N GLY A 60 -15.85 0.63 22.00
CA GLY A 60 -16.20 0.30 23.38
C GLY A 60 -14.98 -0.02 24.23
N LEU A 61 -13.98 -0.72 23.68
CA LEU A 61 -12.72 -1.04 24.35
C LEU A 61 -11.91 0.23 24.63
N ALA A 62 -11.78 1.12 23.64
CA ALA A 62 -11.05 2.38 23.79
C ALA A 62 -11.63 3.25 24.92
N LEU A 63 -12.94 3.36 25.04
CA LEU A 63 -13.61 4.12 26.12
C LEU A 63 -13.32 3.55 27.52
N LYS A 64 -13.09 2.23 27.63
CA LYS A 64 -12.82 1.54 28.90
C LYS A 64 -11.33 1.47 29.22
N LEU A 65 -10.47 1.69 28.22
CA LEU A 65 -9.03 1.44 28.31
C LEU A 65 -8.35 2.31 29.39
N LYS A 66 -8.61 3.62 29.41
CA LYS A 66 -8.17 4.58 30.44
C LYS A 66 -6.76 4.31 31.02
N GLY A 67 -5.79 3.99 30.15
CA GLY A 67 -4.43 3.64 30.55
C GLY A 67 -4.26 2.25 31.21
N ARG A 68 -5.29 1.40 31.19
CA ARG A 68 -5.26 0.05 31.83
C ARG A 68 -4.58 -0.97 30.92
N LYS A 69 -3.33 -1.32 31.25
CA LYS A 69 -2.55 -2.33 30.50
C LYS A 69 -3.25 -3.69 30.45
N GLY A 70 -4.00 -4.06 31.49
CA GLY A 70 -4.77 -5.31 31.55
C GLY A 70 -5.91 -5.40 30.51
N LEU A 71 -6.34 -4.27 29.91
CA LEU A 71 -7.30 -4.25 28.80
C LEU A 71 -6.61 -4.13 27.44
N LEU A 72 -5.46 -3.42 27.38
CA LEU A 72 -4.73 -3.25 26.12
C LEU A 72 -4.23 -4.59 25.56
N ILE A 73 -3.52 -5.38 26.38
CA ILE A 73 -2.91 -6.63 25.91
C ILE A 73 -3.95 -7.61 25.36
N PRO A 74 -5.06 -7.93 26.05
CA PRO A 74 -6.12 -8.75 25.47
C PRO A 74 -6.72 -8.15 24.21
N GLY A 75 -6.92 -6.83 24.13
CA GLY A 75 -7.39 -6.16 22.92
C GLY A 75 -6.47 -6.40 21.73
N LEU A 76 -5.16 -6.18 21.90
CA LEU A 76 -4.17 -6.43 20.84
C LEU A 76 -4.09 -7.90 20.45
N VAL A 77 -4.19 -8.83 21.41
CA VAL A 77 -4.22 -10.27 21.13
C VAL A 77 -5.45 -10.65 20.32
N LEU A 78 -6.61 -10.07 20.63
CA LEU A 78 -7.84 -10.29 19.85
C LEU A 78 -7.72 -9.74 18.44
N ASP A 79 -7.15 -8.53 18.26
CA ASP A 79 -6.95 -7.93 16.94
C ASP A 79 -6.02 -8.77 16.06
N VAL A 80 -4.85 -9.16 16.60
CA VAL A 80 -3.90 -10.02 15.88
C VAL A 80 -4.48 -11.41 15.65
N GLY A 81 -5.16 -11.97 16.65
CA GLY A 81 -5.83 -13.27 16.55
C GLY A 81 -6.91 -13.26 15.46
N PHE A 82 -7.74 -12.23 15.43
CA PHE A 82 -8.76 -12.05 14.39
C PHE A 82 -8.15 -11.99 12.98
N LEU A 83 -7.09 -11.19 12.79
CA LEU A 83 -6.36 -11.12 11.53
C LEU A 83 -5.81 -12.50 11.11
N VAL A 84 -5.14 -13.21 12.02
CA VAL A 84 -4.52 -14.51 11.76
C VAL A 84 -5.58 -15.56 11.44
N VAL A 85 -6.65 -15.65 12.23
CA VAL A 85 -7.73 -16.63 12.03
C VAL A 85 -8.42 -16.43 10.68
N CYS A 86 -8.82 -15.19 10.35
CA CYS A 86 -9.45 -14.91 9.06
C CYS A 86 -8.55 -15.27 7.87
N LYS A 87 -7.24 -14.97 7.96
CA LYS A 87 -6.29 -15.35 6.90
C LYS A 87 -6.09 -16.88 6.80
N LEU A 88 -6.05 -17.60 7.91
CA LEU A 88 -5.91 -19.07 7.91
C LEU A 88 -7.14 -19.77 7.36
N LEU A 89 -8.33 -19.23 7.63
CA LEU A 89 -9.59 -19.76 7.12
C LEU A 89 -9.84 -19.42 5.63
N GLY A 90 -9.00 -18.60 5.01
CA GLY A 90 -9.17 -18.16 3.62
C GLY A 90 -10.37 -17.22 3.41
N HIS A 91 -10.95 -16.69 4.47
CA HIS A 91 -12.06 -15.74 4.45
C HIS A 91 -11.64 -14.41 5.08
N ALA A 92 -10.76 -13.69 4.40
CA ALA A 92 -10.32 -12.36 4.84
C ALA A 92 -11.32 -11.29 4.34
N PRO A 93 -12.07 -10.63 5.24
CA PRO A 93 -12.90 -9.48 4.88
C PRO A 93 -12.09 -8.39 4.17
N PRO A 94 -12.66 -7.68 3.17
CA PRO A 94 -11.95 -6.62 2.46
C PRO A 94 -11.33 -5.58 3.42
N GLY A 95 -10.03 -5.33 3.26
CA GLY A 95 -9.30 -4.38 4.09
C GLY A 95 -8.94 -4.86 5.50
N LEU A 96 -9.15 -6.14 5.82
CA LEU A 96 -8.89 -6.73 7.13
C LEU A 96 -7.54 -6.31 7.72
N SER A 97 -6.46 -6.45 6.97
CA SER A 97 -5.12 -6.09 7.41
C SER A 97 -5.01 -4.62 7.79
N PHE A 98 -5.57 -3.74 6.96
CA PHE A 98 -5.44 -2.29 7.13
C PHE A 98 -6.29 -1.77 8.30
N PHE A 99 -7.56 -2.18 8.41
CA PHE A 99 -8.36 -1.74 9.54
C PHE A 99 -7.89 -2.34 10.87
N THR A 100 -7.31 -3.56 10.87
CA THR A 100 -6.69 -4.14 12.07
C THR A 100 -5.45 -3.36 12.50
N PHE A 101 -4.56 -2.99 11.58
CA PHE A 101 -3.40 -2.16 11.90
C PHE A 101 -3.81 -0.79 12.46
N GLN A 102 -4.86 -0.19 11.92
CA GLN A 102 -5.39 1.06 12.44
C GLN A 102 -6.05 0.88 13.82
N ALA A 103 -6.74 -0.25 14.07
CA ALA A 103 -7.31 -0.56 15.38
C ALA A 103 -6.22 -0.70 16.44
N ILE A 104 -5.14 -1.44 16.15
CA ILE A 104 -3.97 -1.55 17.02
C ILE A 104 -3.36 -0.17 17.31
N ALA A 105 -3.19 0.67 16.27
CA ALA A 105 -2.69 2.02 16.44
C ALA A 105 -3.60 2.85 17.35
N TYR A 106 -4.92 2.82 17.12
CA TYR A 106 -5.92 3.50 17.92
C TYR A 106 -5.85 3.10 19.40
N LEU A 107 -5.88 1.80 19.71
CA LEU A 107 -5.82 1.30 21.07
C LEU A 107 -4.52 1.69 21.79
N VAL A 108 -3.38 1.61 21.09
CA VAL A 108 -2.08 1.97 21.67
C VAL A 108 -1.99 3.47 21.92
N GLU A 109 -2.48 4.32 21.01
CA GLU A 109 -2.48 5.77 21.19
C GLU A 109 -3.42 6.21 22.31
N VAL A 110 -4.61 5.62 22.42
CA VAL A 110 -5.55 5.85 23.54
C VAL A 110 -5.00 5.32 24.87
N TYR A 111 -4.25 4.22 24.86
CA TYR A 111 -3.57 3.73 26.06
C TYR A 111 -2.51 4.72 26.57
N ARG A 112 -1.74 5.30 25.63
CA ARG A 112 -0.70 6.30 25.96
C ARG A 112 -1.30 7.62 26.44
N ASP A 113 -2.46 7.98 25.90
CA ASP A 113 -3.18 9.20 26.23
C ASP A 113 -4.71 8.94 26.21
N PRO A 114 -5.30 8.68 27.40
CA PRO A 114 -6.73 8.34 27.52
C PRO A 114 -7.69 9.42 27.02
N GLU A 115 -7.27 10.68 26.95
CA GLU A 115 -8.10 11.78 26.46
C GLU A 115 -8.34 11.70 24.95
N LYS A 116 -7.52 10.94 24.23
CA LYS A 116 -7.67 10.68 22.81
C LYS A 116 -8.79 9.68 22.47
N ALA A 117 -9.42 9.04 23.47
CA ALA A 117 -10.54 8.15 23.21
C ALA A 117 -11.73 8.95 22.68
N SER A 118 -12.12 8.69 21.43
CA SER A 118 -13.27 9.36 20.83
C SER A 118 -14.58 8.91 21.47
N ARG A 119 -15.46 9.88 21.72
CA ARG A 119 -16.86 9.62 22.12
C ARG A 119 -17.83 9.59 20.91
N ASP A 120 -17.30 9.78 19.70
CA ASP A 120 -18.06 9.74 18.45
C ASP A 120 -17.77 8.44 17.69
N PRO A 121 -18.70 7.48 17.65
CA PRO A 121 -18.49 6.20 16.94
C PRO A 121 -18.33 6.41 15.42
N MET A 122 -18.87 7.49 14.86
CA MET A 122 -18.67 7.81 13.44
C MET A 122 -17.21 8.14 13.13
N GLU A 123 -16.51 8.80 14.05
CA GLU A 123 -15.10 9.07 13.91
C GLU A 123 -14.27 7.78 13.87
N VAL A 124 -14.56 6.83 14.78
CA VAL A 124 -13.85 5.55 14.82
C VAL A 124 -14.13 4.74 13.55
N LEU A 125 -15.38 4.70 13.06
CA LEU A 125 -15.73 4.06 11.80
C LEU A 125 -14.96 4.68 10.61
N LEU A 126 -14.92 5.99 10.50
CA LEU A 126 -14.18 6.69 9.43
C LEU A 126 -12.67 6.49 9.58
N TYR A 127 -12.15 6.44 10.80
CA TYR A 127 -10.74 6.14 11.01
C TYR A 127 -10.37 4.73 10.56
N LEU A 128 -11.14 3.73 10.92
CA LEU A 128 -10.81 2.34 10.62
C LEU A 128 -11.12 1.97 9.16
N CYS A 129 -12.22 2.48 8.61
CA CYS A 129 -12.83 1.92 7.41
C CYS A 129 -13.00 2.91 6.26
N PHE A 130 -12.38 4.10 6.30
CA PHE A 130 -12.59 5.09 5.24
C PHE A 130 -12.19 4.55 3.87
N PHE A 131 -13.18 4.44 2.96
CA PHE A 131 -13.06 3.70 1.71
C PHE A 131 -11.87 4.09 0.81
N PRO A 132 -11.35 5.33 0.75
CA PRO A 132 -10.19 5.64 -0.07
C PRO A 132 -8.93 4.85 0.33
N ARG A 133 -8.79 4.50 1.61
CA ARG A 133 -7.61 3.82 2.15
C ARG A 133 -7.88 2.41 2.68
N LEU A 134 -9.14 1.97 2.69
CA LEU A 134 -9.57 0.73 3.33
C LEU A 134 -8.81 -0.50 2.84
N LEU A 135 -8.64 -0.66 1.52
CA LEU A 135 -8.07 -1.88 0.95
C LEU A 135 -6.54 -1.95 1.08
N CYS A 136 -5.82 -0.89 0.69
CA CYS A 136 -4.35 -0.82 0.77
C CYS A 136 -3.80 0.62 0.75
N GLY A 137 -4.57 1.58 1.24
CA GLY A 137 -4.16 2.98 1.28
C GLY A 137 -3.16 3.31 2.39
N PRO A 138 -2.63 4.54 2.41
CA PRO A 138 -1.68 4.94 3.42
C PRO A 138 -2.26 4.82 4.83
N LEU A 139 -1.54 4.15 5.73
CA LEU A 139 -1.87 4.10 7.15
C LEU A 139 -1.62 5.49 7.78
N MET A 140 -2.56 5.93 8.60
CA MET A 140 -2.51 7.23 9.28
C MET A 140 -2.61 7.03 10.79
N GLY A 141 -1.86 7.78 11.58
CA GLY A 141 -1.99 7.78 13.04
C GLY A 141 -3.37 8.29 13.49
N TRP A 142 -3.82 7.82 14.65
CA TRP A 142 -5.10 8.24 15.20
C TRP A 142 -5.15 9.76 15.50
N ASP A 143 -4.08 10.29 16.11
CA ASP A 143 -3.99 11.70 16.46
C ASP A 143 -4.14 12.62 15.24
N GLU A 144 -3.44 12.29 14.16
CA GLU A 144 -3.54 13.03 12.89
C GLU A 144 -4.94 12.96 12.29
N HIS A 145 -5.59 11.79 12.34
CA HIS A 145 -6.98 11.63 11.91
C HIS A 145 -7.93 12.45 12.77
N HIS A 146 -7.79 12.36 14.10
CA HIS A 146 -8.64 13.04 15.07
C HIS A 146 -8.65 14.57 14.86
N GLN A 147 -7.47 15.17 14.67
CA GLN A 147 -7.34 16.60 14.38
C GLN A 147 -8.03 16.98 13.07
N GLN A 148 -7.85 16.18 12.03
CA GLN A 148 -8.48 16.45 10.72
C GLN A 148 -9.99 16.23 10.74
N TYR A 149 -10.48 15.22 11.44
CA TYR A 149 -11.91 14.93 11.58
C TYR A 149 -12.65 16.05 12.31
N ARG A 150 -12.05 16.64 13.33
CA ARG A 150 -12.65 17.77 14.08
C ARG A 150 -12.83 18.99 13.20
N HIS A 151 -11.91 19.23 12.29
CA HIS A 151 -11.87 20.39 11.37
C HIS A 151 -12.17 20.01 9.92
N LEU A 152 -13.08 19.03 9.72
CA LEU A 152 -13.37 18.51 8.39
C LEU A 152 -14.10 19.55 7.50
N HIS A 153 -13.38 20.05 6.50
CA HIS A 153 -13.90 21.00 5.52
C HIS A 153 -13.57 20.58 4.09
N LEU A 154 -14.59 20.52 3.23
CA LEU A 154 -14.43 20.24 1.80
C LEU A 154 -14.25 21.56 1.04
N ARG A 155 -13.07 21.76 0.44
CA ARG A 155 -12.73 22.92 -0.38
C ARG A 155 -12.61 22.50 -1.84
N SER A 156 -13.20 23.27 -2.76
CA SER A 156 -13.18 22.94 -4.20
C SER A 156 -11.77 22.91 -4.78
N GLU A 157 -10.90 23.82 -4.32
CA GLU A 157 -9.50 23.88 -4.76
C GLU A 157 -8.72 22.61 -4.37
N ARG A 158 -8.92 22.12 -3.15
CA ARG A 158 -8.32 20.84 -2.69
C ARG A 158 -8.90 19.64 -3.40
N ALA A 159 -10.20 19.67 -3.73
CA ALA A 159 -10.82 18.62 -4.51
C ALA A 159 -10.24 18.56 -5.93
N ALA A 160 -10.02 19.70 -6.58
CA ALA A 160 -9.39 19.77 -7.89
C ALA A 160 -7.93 19.27 -7.87
N GLU A 161 -7.16 19.63 -6.82
CA GLU A 161 -5.82 19.10 -6.59
C GLU A 161 -5.87 17.58 -6.38
N GLY A 162 -6.79 17.13 -5.54
CA GLY A 162 -7.00 15.69 -5.25
C GLY A 162 -7.40 14.90 -6.50
N LEU A 163 -8.26 15.44 -7.36
CA LEU A 163 -8.64 14.81 -8.62
C LEU A 163 -7.45 14.65 -9.57
N ARG A 164 -6.61 15.68 -9.72
CA ARG A 164 -5.39 15.57 -10.51
C ARG A 164 -4.47 14.47 -9.96
N ARG A 165 -4.27 14.44 -8.64
CA ARG A 165 -3.47 13.39 -7.99
C ARG A 165 -4.08 12.01 -8.21
N PHE A 166 -5.40 11.87 -8.10
CA PHE A 166 -6.12 10.65 -8.38
C PHE A 166 -5.88 10.14 -9.80
N VAL A 167 -5.98 11.02 -10.80
CA VAL A 167 -5.76 10.68 -12.21
C VAL A 167 -4.31 10.23 -12.45
N TRP A 168 -3.33 10.87 -11.83
CA TRP A 168 -1.93 10.42 -11.86
C TRP A 168 -1.79 9.01 -11.31
N GLY A 169 -2.45 8.70 -10.20
CA GLY A 169 -2.47 7.35 -9.62
C GLY A 169 -3.15 6.33 -10.54
N LEU A 170 -4.30 6.69 -11.12
CA LEU A 170 -5.02 5.86 -12.09
C LEU A 170 -4.15 5.57 -13.32
N SER A 171 -3.43 6.57 -13.82
CA SER A 171 -2.51 6.42 -14.96
C SER A 171 -1.36 5.46 -14.66
N LYS A 172 -0.79 5.52 -13.47
CA LYS A 172 0.22 4.54 -13.03
C LYS A 172 -0.31 3.10 -13.07
N LYS A 173 -1.55 2.90 -12.59
CA LYS A 173 -2.21 1.60 -12.59
C LYS A 173 -2.51 1.13 -14.01
N VAL A 174 -3.28 1.91 -14.75
CA VAL A 174 -3.87 1.46 -16.04
C VAL A 174 -2.85 1.50 -17.18
N LEU A 175 -2.06 2.59 -17.29
CA LEU A 175 -1.15 2.79 -18.43
C LEU A 175 0.24 2.19 -18.22
N ILE A 176 0.59 1.78 -16.99
CA ILE A 176 1.90 1.19 -16.71
C ILE A 176 1.74 -0.21 -16.11
N ALA A 177 1.18 -0.33 -14.90
CA ALA A 177 1.18 -1.60 -14.19
C ALA A 177 0.39 -2.69 -14.93
N ASP A 178 -0.82 -2.38 -15.42
CA ASP A 178 -1.67 -3.33 -16.12
C ASP A 178 -1.11 -3.71 -17.50
N LEU A 179 -0.44 -2.78 -18.20
CA LEU A 179 0.21 -3.08 -19.47
C LEU A 179 1.50 -3.90 -19.33
N LEU A 180 2.16 -3.87 -18.13
CA LEU A 180 3.30 -4.74 -17.82
C LEU A 180 2.88 -6.13 -17.30
N ALA A 181 1.68 -6.27 -16.74
CA ALA A 181 1.20 -7.50 -16.15
C ALA A 181 1.28 -8.73 -17.08
N PRO A 182 0.91 -8.64 -18.37
CA PRO A 182 1.02 -9.79 -19.28
C PRO A 182 2.45 -10.32 -19.46
N LEU A 183 3.46 -9.43 -19.47
CA LEU A 183 4.88 -9.85 -19.58
C LEU A 183 5.31 -10.68 -18.36
N VAL A 184 4.88 -10.27 -17.18
CA VAL A 184 5.18 -10.97 -15.92
C VAL A 184 4.41 -12.27 -15.84
N ASN A 185 3.10 -12.24 -16.10
CA ASN A 185 2.23 -13.40 -15.95
C ASN A 185 2.60 -14.52 -16.94
N GLU A 186 3.02 -14.20 -18.16
CA GLU A 186 3.46 -15.18 -19.17
C GLU A 186 4.64 -16.02 -18.65
N VAL A 187 5.60 -15.41 -17.97
CA VAL A 187 6.78 -16.12 -17.43
C VAL A 187 6.45 -16.89 -16.15
N TYR A 188 5.68 -16.29 -15.24
CA TYR A 188 5.36 -16.94 -13.96
C TYR A 188 4.28 -18.06 -14.10
N ALA A 189 3.46 -18.02 -15.14
CA ALA A 189 2.52 -19.10 -15.45
C ALA A 189 3.14 -20.24 -16.29
N ALA A 190 4.28 -20.00 -16.92
CA ALA A 190 4.95 -21.02 -17.71
C ALA A 190 5.60 -22.10 -16.81
N GLU A 191 5.80 -23.30 -17.39
CA GLU A 191 6.65 -24.29 -16.75
C GLU A 191 8.06 -23.69 -16.58
N VAL A 192 8.56 -23.66 -15.34
CA VAL A 192 9.80 -22.95 -15.01
C VAL A 192 11.03 -23.50 -15.75
N SER A 193 11.01 -24.76 -16.13
CA SER A 193 12.04 -25.42 -16.96
C SER A 193 12.15 -24.81 -18.35
N SER A 194 11.05 -24.32 -18.91
CA SER A 194 10.98 -23.72 -20.24
C SER A 194 11.45 -22.26 -20.29
N VAL A 195 11.59 -21.60 -19.13
CA VAL A 195 11.94 -20.17 -19.07
C VAL A 195 13.42 -19.95 -19.38
N GLY A 196 13.71 -19.12 -20.40
CA GLY A 196 15.06 -18.71 -20.74
C GLY A 196 15.59 -17.57 -19.85
N THR A 197 16.91 -17.40 -19.83
CA THR A 197 17.57 -16.31 -19.07
C THR A 197 17.04 -14.92 -19.42
N ALA A 198 16.85 -14.63 -20.72
CA ALA A 198 16.32 -13.35 -21.16
C ALA A 198 14.86 -13.14 -20.67
N GLY A 199 14.04 -14.19 -20.70
CA GLY A 199 12.67 -14.14 -20.17
C GLY A 199 12.62 -13.91 -18.67
N ALA A 200 13.49 -14.59 -17.89
CA ALA A 200 13.60 -14.40 -16.45
C ALA A 200 14.01 -12.96 -16.08
N TRP A 201 15.02 -12.38 -16.76
CA TRP A 201 15.42 -10.98 -16.55
C TRP A 201 14.32 -9.99 -16.92
N LEU A 202 13.66 -10.20 -18.06
CA LEU A 202 12.56 -9.35 -18.50
C LEU A 202 11.41 -9.36 -17.48
N ALA A 203 11.00 -10.55 -17.02
CA ALA A 203 9.92 -10.69 -16.05
C ALA A 203 10.30 -10.09 -14.67
N ALA A 204 11.52 -10.33 -14.19
CA ALA A 204 11.99 -9.77 -12.93
C ALA A 204 12.01 -8.23 -12.94
N PHE A 205 12.53 -7.63 -14.02
CA PHE A 205 12.56 -6.18 -14.19
C PHE A 205 11.15 -5.60 -14.37
N ALA A 206 10.34 -6.21 -15.24
CA ALA A 206 8.96 -5.79 -15.45
C ALA A 206 8.12 -5.89 -14.17
N TYR A 207 8.32 -6.93 -13.35
CA TYR A 207 7.62 -7.08 -12.08
C TYR A 207 8.00 -6.01 -11.06
N CYS A 208 9.28 -5.64 -10.95
CA CYS A 208 9.71 -4.52 -10.11
C CYS A 208 8.94 -3.23 -10.47
N LEU A 209 8.86 -2.92 -11.76
CA LEU A 209 8.13 -1.75 -12.24
C LEU A 209 6.62 -1.89 -12.04
N GLN A 210 6.03 -3.03 -12.41
CA GLN A 210 4.62 -3.32 -12.24
C GLN A 210 4.19 -3.13 -10.77
N LEU A 211 4.88 -3.77 -9.83
CA LEU A 211 4.58 -3.71 -8.40
C LEU A 211 4.65 -2.27 -7.87
N TYR A 212 5.68 -1.51 -8.29
CA TYR A 212 5.83 -0.12 -7.87
C TYR A 212 4.70 0.76 -8.41
N PHE A 213 4.38 0.66 -9.69
CA PHE A 213 3.36 1.52 -10.30
C PHE A 213 1.95 1.10 -9.91
N ASP A 214 1.68 -0.19 -9.70
CA ASP A 214 0.42 -0.69 -9.16
C ASP A 214 0.14 -0.10 -7.78
N PHE A 215 1.09 -0.24 -6.86
CA PHE A 215 0.88 0.15 -5.47
C PHE A 215 1.05 1.67 -5.23
N SER A 216 2.03 2.32 -5.87
CA SER A 216 2.13 3.78 -5.79
C SER A 216 0.95 4.45 -6.49
N GLY A 217 0.39 3.84 -7.55
CA GLY A 217 -0.84 4.28 -8.21
C GLY A 217 -2.03 4.26 -7.27
N TYR A 218 -2.24 3.14 -6.56
CA TYR A 218 -3.28 3.07 -5.52
C TYR A 218 -3.10 4.15 -4.44
N SER A 219 -1.87 4.31 -3.95
CA SER A 219 -1.56 5.30 -2.91
C SER A 219 -1.86 6.72 -3.38
N ASP A 220 -1.51 7.07 -4.62
CA ASP A 220 -1.84 8.37 -5.21
C ASP A 220 -3.34 8.59 -5.37
N MET A 221 -4.09 7.56 -5.79
CA MET A 221 -5.55 7.63 -5.85
C MET A 221 -6.16 7.83 -4.46
N ALA A 222 -5.69 7.08 -3.45
CA ALA A 222 -6.17 7.22 -2.08
C ALA A 222 -5.88 8.61 -1.50
N ILE A 223 -4.66 9.13 -1.68
CA ILE A 223 -4.25 10.48 -1.25
C ILE A 223 -5.11 11.54 -1.96
N GLY A 224 -5.29 11.40 -3.27
CA GLY A 224 -6.11 12.31 -4.06
C GLY A 224 -7.57 12.37 -3.58
N MET A 225 -8.16 11.22 -3.31
CA MET A 225 -9.51 11.14 -2.73
C MET A 225 -9.56 11.71 -1.31
N GLY A 226 -8.56 11.39 -0.48
CA GLY A 226 -8.44 11.98 0.86
C GLY A 226 -8.52 13.51 0.78
N LEU A 227 -7.73 14.14 -0.09
CA LEU A 227 -7.76 15.60 -0.32
C LEU A 227 -9.15 16.10 -0.75
N ALA A 228 -9.83 15.37 -1.65
CA ALA A 228 -11.17 15.74 -2.10
C ALA A 228 -12.20 15.71 -0.96
N PHE A 229 -12.06 14.78 -0.02
CA PHE A 229 -12.91 14.66 1.17
C PHE A 229 -12.41 15.43 2.39
N GLY A 230 -11.35 16.25 2.24
CA GLY A 230 -10.83 17.11 3.30
C GLY A 230 -9.82 16.45 4.24
N PHE A 231 -9.36 15.21 3.93
CA PHE A 231 -8.31 14.50 4.65
C PHE A 231 -6.98 14.58 3.90
N ARG A 232 -5.88 14.77 4.61
CA ARG A 232 -4.52 14.68 4.08
C ARG A 232 -3.90 13.38 4.56
N PHE A 233 -3.74 12.42 3.65
CA PHE A 233 -3.04 11.18 3.94
C PHE A 233 -1.54 11.35 3.74
N PRO A 234 -0.70 10.64 4.52
CA PRO A 234 0.74 10.68 4.36
C PRO A 234 1.19 10.02 3.05
N GLU A 235 2.35 10.45 2.54
CA GLU A 235 2.97 9.83 1.38
C GLU A 235 3.44 8.40 1.68
N ASN A 236 3.28 7.51 0.71
CA ASN A 236 3.61 6.10 0.87
C ASN A 236 4.84 5.66 0.06
N PHE A 237 5.27 6.49 -0.90
CA PHE A 237 6.43 6.24 -1.77
C PHE A 237 7.24 7.50 -2.02
N ASP A 238 8.58 7.39 -2.02
CA ASP A 238 9.51 8.46 -2.41
C ASP A 238 10.66 7.89 -3.24
N LEU A 239 10.43 7.57 -4.53
CA LEU A 239 11.41 7.05 -5.48
C LEU A 239 12.28 5.92 -4.89
N PRO A 240 11.71 4.78 -4.54
CA PRO A 240 12.42 3.71 -3.82
C PRO A 240 13.61 3.13 -4.60
N TYR A 241 13.55 3.12 -5.93
CA TYR A 241 14.65 2.64 -6.77
C TYR A 241 15.84 3.61 -6.88
N CYS A 242 15.72 4.81 -6.29
CA CYS A 242 16.83 5.72 -6.06
C CYS A 242 17.56 5.45 -4.74
N ALA A 243 17.15 4.48 -3.95
CA ALA A 243 17.78 4.15 -2.67
C ALA A 243 19.21 3.64 -2.84
N HIS A 244 20.07 3.99 -1.87
CA HIS A 244 21.47 3.58 -1.84
C HIS A 244 21.76 2.45 -0.85
N SER A 245 20.76 1.99 -0.07
CA SER A 245 20.86 0.85 0.85
C SER A 245 19.50 0.20 1.02
N ILE A 246 19.43 -1.01 1.56
CA ILE A 246 18.17 -1.70 1.86
C ILE A 246 17.38 -0.94 2.93
N SER A 247 18.05 -0.42 3.94
CA SER A 247 17.40 0.43 4.95
C SER A 247 16.87 1.75 4.34
N ASP A 248 17.52 2.31 3.32
CA ASP A 248 17.03 3.49 2.59
C ASP A 248 15.87 3.14 1.67
N PHE A 249 15.92 1.97 1.00
CA PHE A 249 14.82 1.48 0.18
C PHE A 249 13.52 1.39 0.99
N TRP A 250 13.55 0.76 2.16
CA TRP A 250 12.37 0.60 3.02
C TRP A 250 11.90 1.89 3.70
N ARG A 251 12.71 2.95 3.74
CA ARG A 251 12.26 4.30 4.10
C ARG A 251 11.51 5.01 2.98
N ARG A 252 11.61 4.50 1.74
CA ARG A 252 11.00 5.08 0.53
C ARG A 252 9.88 4.22 -0.04
N TRP A 253 9.82 2.95 0.33
CA TRP A 253 8.84 1.97 -0.09
C TRP A 253 7.86 1.70 1.04
N HIS A 254 6.54 1.81 0.76
CA HIS A 254 5.48 1.55 1.74
C HIS A 254 5.74 2.23 3.09
N ILE A 255 6.02 3.54 3.03
CA ILE A 255 6.52 4.36 4.15
C ILE A 255 5.62 4.24 5.37
N THR A 256 4.29 4.27 5.15
CA THR A 256 3.31 4.28 6.24
C THR A 256 3.26 2.94 6.98
N LEU A 257 3.40 1.81 6.29
CA LEU A 257 3.55 0.50 6.92
C LEU A 257 4.88 0.39 7.67
N GLY A 258 5.97 0.87 7.05
CA GLY A 258 7.29 0.91 7.70
C GLY A 258 7.26 1.71 9.01
N ASN A 259 6.59 2.85 9.03
CA ASN A 259 6.38 3.66 10.23
C ASN A 259 5.52 2.92 11.26
N TRP A 260 4.44 2.26 10.83
CA TRP A 260 3.61 1.46 11.71
C TRP A 260 4.41 0.34 12.41
N PHE A 261 5.16 -0.47 11.66
CA PHE A 261 6.03 -1.50 12.25
C PHE A 261 7.11 -0.91 13.16
N LYS A 262 7.65 0.26 12.82
CA LYS A 262 8.62 0.97 13.66
C LYS A 262 8.00 1.35 15.01
N ASP A 263 6.80 1.95 15.02
CA ASP A 263 6.21 2.56 16.20
C ASP A 263 5.52 1.53 17.12
N TYR A 264 4.98 0.44 16.53
CA TYR A 264 4.20 -0.57 17.26
C TYR A 264 4.93 -1.91 17.45
N VAL A 265 6.04 -2.16 16.75
CA VAL A 265 6.82 -3.40 16.90
C VAL A 265 8.28 -3.11 17.23
N TYR A 266 9.00 -2.38 16.37
CA TYR A 266 10.44 -2.18 16.52
C TYR A 266 10.83 -1.40 17.79
N ILE A 267 10.16 -0.29 18.07
CA ILE A 267 10.41 0.53 19.28
C ILE A 267 10.04 -0.24 20.56
N PRO A 268 8.89 -0.92 20.66
CA PRO A 268 8.57 -1.77 21.81
C PRO A 268 9.57 -2.89 22.08
N LEU A 269 10.18 -3.48 21.03
CA LEU A 269 11.26 -4.47 21.15
C LEU A 269 12.60 -3.90 21.65
N GLY A 270 12.67 -2.56 21.87
CA GLY A 270 13.86 -1.83 22.33
C GLY A 270 14.54 -1.00 21.25
N GLY A 271 14.07 -1.05 20.01
CA GLY A 271 14.61 -0.24 18.90
C GLY A 271 16.11 -0.45 18.69
N ASN A 272 16.85 0.65 18.60
CA ASN A 272 18.32 0.67 18.46
C ASN A 272 19.08 0.97 19.78
N ARG A 273 18.36 1.03 20.92
CA ARG A 273 18.94 1.46 22.21
C ARG A 273 19.77 0.39 22.92
N LYS A 274 19.61 -0.89 22.53
CA LYS A 274 20.23 -2.05 23.20
C LYS A 274 21.42 -2.62 22.40
N GLY A 275 22.13 -1.77 21.67
CA GLY A 275 23.31 -2.18 20.88
C GLY A 275 22.98 -2.75 19.49
N ARG A 276 24.05 -2.96 18.68
CA ARG A 276 23.93 -3.32 17.26
C ARG A 276 23.31 -4.71 17.02
N ALA A 277 23.73 -5.70 17.81
CA ALA A 277 23.22 -7.07 17.67
C ALA A 277 21.70 -7.12 17.92
N ARG A 278 21.21 -6.41 18.97
CA ARG A 278 19.78 -6.30 19.25
C ARG A 278 19.04 -5.53 18.15
N THR A 279 19.63 -4.47 17.61
CA THR A 279 19.11 -3.73 16.46
C THR A 279 18.92 -4.63 15.23
N ALA A 280 19.93 -5.44 14.91
CA ALA A 280 19.88 -6.40 13.82
C ALA A 280 18.79 -7.45 14.03
N LEU A 281 18.70 -8.03 15.23
CA LEU A 281 17.64 -8.98 15.58
C LEU A 281 16.23 -8.36 15.49
N ASN A 282 16.05 -7.14 16.00
CA ASN A 282 14.77 -6.45 15.91
C ASN A 282 14.34 -6.21 14.46
N LYS A 283 15.28 -5.89 13.56
CA LYS A 283 15.01 -5.77 12.12
C LYS A 283 14.60 -7.10 11.52
N LEU A 284 15.32 -8.19 11.81
CA LEU A 284 14.93 -9.53 11.35
C LEU A 284 13.52 -9.91 11.79
N ILE A 285 13.17 -9.67 13.06
CA ILE A 285 11.82 -9.92 13.58
C ILE A 285 10.78 -9.12 12.81
N VAL A 286 11.00 -7.80 12.61
CA VAL A 286 10.07 -6.93 11.89
C VAL A 286 9.85 -7.44 10.46
N PHE A 287 10.92 -7.79 9.74
CA PHE A 287 10.80 -8.26 8.36
C PHE A 287 10.19 -9.65 8.26
N ALA A 288 10.47 -10.56 9.21
CA ALA A 288 9.80 -11.86 9.29
C ALA A 288 8.28 -11.69 9.50
N LEU A 289 7.88 -10.81 10.43
CA LEU A 289 6.46 -10.48 10.66
C LEU A 289 5.82 -9.82 9.44
N THR A 290 6.54 -8.96 8.72
CA THR A 290 6.07 -8.36 7.47
C THR A 290 5.85 -9.41 6.38
N GLY A 291 6.76 -10.38 6.27
CA GLY A 291 6.60 -11.52 5.35
C GLY A 291 5.36 -12.36 5.69
N LEU A 292 5.20 -12.78 6.95
CA LEU A 292 4.03 -13.53 7.41
C LEU A 292 2.72 -12.76 7.26
N TRP A 293 2.76 -11.43 7.38
CA TRP A 293 1.59 -10.60 7.13
C TRP A 293 1.13 -10.63 5.68
N HIS A 294 2.06 -10.66 4.72
CA HIS A 294 1.73 -10.82 3.29
C HIS A 294 1.07 -12.16 3.01
N GLY A 295 1.46 -13.22 3.71
CA GLY A 295 0.85 -14.54 3.59
C GLY A 295 1.64 -15.60 4.36
N PHE A 296 0.98 -16.73 4.67
CA PHE A 296 1.63 -17.85 5.38
C PHE A 296 2.47 -18.77 4.47
N GLY A 297 2.67 -18.36 3.20
CA GLY A 297 3.55 -19.06 2.26
C GLY A 297 5.04 -18.86 2.58
N TRP A 298 5.85 -19.89 2.34
CA TRP A 298 7.30 -19.83 2.51
C TRP A 298 7.95 -18.75 1.62
N THR A 299 7.40 -18.45 0.47
CA THR A 299 7.91 -17.41 -0.44
C THR A 299 7.89 -16.03 0.22
N TYR A 300 6.82 -15.70 0.93
CA TYR A 300 6.70 -14.42 1.66
C TYR A 300 7.62 -14.36 2.89
N LEU A 301 7.73 -15.48 3.63
CA LEU A 301 8.64 -15.52 4.78
C LEU A 301 10.10 -15.40 4.33
N LEU A 302 10.50 -16.09 3.27
CA LEU A 302 11.86 -16.01 2.71
C LEU A 302 12.14 -14.62 2.15
N TRP A 303 11.18 -13.99 1.47
CA TRP A 303 11.27 -12.60 1.04
C TRP A 303 11.50 -11.64 2.22
N GLY A 304 10.72 -11.79 3.29
CA GLY A 304 10.89 -10.98 4.50
C GLY A 304 12.26 -11.19 5.15
N LEU A 305 12.66 -12.47 5.35
CA LEU A 305 13.97 -12.80 5.92
C LEU A 305 15.14 -12.31 5.05
N TRP A 306 15.03 -12.36 3.73
CA TRP A 306 16.01 -11.82 2.79
C TRP A 306 16.24 -10.32 3.02
N HIS A 307 15.20 -9.52 3.00
CA HIS A 307 15.31 -8.08 3.25
C HIS A 307 15.74 -7.78 4.69
N GLY A 308 15.23 -8.53 5.64
CA GLY A 308 15.62 -8.43 7.06
C GLY A 308 17.11 -8.72 7.27
N LEU A 309 17.66 -9.73 6.62
CA LEU A 309 19.08 -10.08 6.67
C LEU A 309 19.96 -8.91 6.20
N PHE A 310 19.69 -8.37 5.00
CA PHE A 310 20.47 -7.25 4.48
C PHE A 310 20.33 -5.99 5.34
N ALA A 311 19.12 -5.67 5.82
CA ALA A 311 18.90 -4.55 6.73
C ALA A 311 19.61 -4.75 8.09
N ALA A 312 19.70 -5.99 8.57
CA ALA A 312 20.44 -6.36 9.79
C ALA A 312 21.95 -6.24 9.57
N LEU A 313 22.48 -6.77 8.47
CA LEU A 313 23.89 -6.65 8.09
C LEU A 313 24.33 -5.19 7.98
N GLU A 314 23.53 -4.33 7.33
CA GLU A 314 23.79 -2.88 7.28
C GLU A 314 23.94 -2.25 8.67
N SER A 315 23.20 -2.77 9.68
CA SER A 315 23.28 -2.28 11.06
C SER A 315 24.55 -2.74 11.79
N LEU A 316 25.02 -3.95 11.48
CA LEU A 316 26.22 -4.53 12.08
C LEU A 316 27.50 -3.89 11.52
N VAL A 317 27.58 -3.75 10.18
CA VAL A 317 28.80 -3.34 9.48
C VAL A 317 28.97 -1.81 9.41
N HIS A 318 28.04 -1.02 9.97
CA HIS A 318 28.08 0.44 9.88
C HIS A 318 28.25 0.94 8.44
N VAL A 319 27.45 0.38 7.54
CA VAL A 319 27.44 0.88 6.16
C VAL A 319 27.05 2.35 6.19
N ARG A 320 28.08 3.21 6.25
CA ARG A 320 27.93 4.66 6.09
C ARG A 320 27.31 4.91 4.72
N ARG A 321 26.43 5.88 4.60
CA ARG A 321 25.70 6.52 3.47
C ARG A 321 26.20 6.37 2.01
N ARG A 322 27.16 5.48 1.72
CA ARG A 322 27.81 5.28 0.42
C ARG A 322 27.66 3.88 -0.17
N THR A 323 26.63 3.12 0.23
CA THR A 323 26.26 1.95 -0.56
C THR A 323 25.70 2.41 -1.90
N SER A 324 25.92 1.62 -2.90
CA SER A 324 25.58 1.94 -4.29
C SER A 324 24.22 1.40 -4.64
N ARG A 325 23.52 2.03 -5.57
CA ARG A 325 22.37 1.44 -6.25
C ARG A 325 22.69 0.05 -6.84
N LEU A 326 23.95 -0.17 -7.25
CA LEU A 326 24.45 -1.46 -7.72
C LEU A 326 24.38 -2.58 -6.67
N TYR A 327 24.34 -2.26 -5.37
CA TYR A 327 24.09 -3.19 -4.30
C TYR A 327 22.58 -3.32 -4.03
N THR A 328 21.87 -2.20 -3.94
CA THR A 328 20.47 -2.16 -3.48
C THR A 328 19.52 -2.80 -4.48
N LEU A 329 19.64 -2.44 -5.78
CA LEU A 329 18.71 -2.89 -6.80
C LEU A 329 18.73 -4.42 -7.03
N PRO A 330 19.90 -5.11 -7.11
CA PRO A 330 19.92 -6.56 -7.19
C PRO A 330 19.25 -7.25 -5.98
N VAL A 331 19.54 -6.77 -4.76
CA VAL A 331 18.92 -7.34 -3.55
C VAL A 331 17.39 -7.20 -3.59
N VAL A 332 16.89 -6.03 -4.00
CA VAL A 332 15.43 -5.79 -4.14
C VAL A 332 14.84 -6.66 -5.24
N LEU A 333 15.47 -6.71 -6.41
CA LEU A 333 14.99 -7.51 -7.55
C LEU A 333 14.89 -8.99 -7.19
N LEU A 334 15.93 -9.58 -6.59
CA LEU A 334 15.92 -10.99 -6.18
C LEU A 334 14.82 -11.26 -5.13
N GLY A 335 14.66 -10.34 -4.17
CA GLY A 335 13.55 -10.40 -3.22
C GLY A 335 12.19 -10.39 -3.90
N PHE A 336 11.97 -9.53 -4.88
CA PHE A 336 10.69 -9.45 -5.59
C PHE A 336 10.43 -10.66 -6.51
N VAL A 337 11.47 -11.29 -7.07
CA VAL A 337 11.31 -12.57 -7.78
C VAL A 337 10.75 -13.64 -6.84
N MET A 338 11.29 -13.76 -5.62
CA MET A 338 10.77 -14.68 -4.61
C MET A 338 9.35 -14.33 -4.16
N PHE A 339 9.05 -13.04 -3.98
CA PHE A 339 7.73 -12.54 -3.56
C PHE A 339 6.63 -12.89 -4.59
N ARG A 340 6.94 -12.83 -5.90
CA ARG A 340 5.97 -13.13 -6.97
C ARG A 340 5.78 -14.62 -7.22
N ALA A 341 6.75 -15.44 -6.84
CA ALA A 341 6.73 -16.86 -7.13
C ALA A 341 5.62 -17.60 -6.37
N ASP A 342 4.97 -18.55 -7.04
CA ASP A 342 3.92 -19.39 -6.46
C ASP A 342 4.48 -20.46 -5.52
N SER A 343 5.77 -20.79 -5.67
CA SER A 343 6.50 -21.73 -4.79
C SER A 343 7.96 -21.33 -4.63
N VAL A 344 8.58 -21.81 -3.54
CA VAL A 344 10.03 -21.60 -3.31
C VAL A 344 10.86 -22.20 -4.44
N ALA A 345 10.47 -23.37 -4.93
CA ALA A 345 11.17 -24.04 -6.04
C ALA A 345 11.15 -23.18 -7.31
N GLN A 346 9.98 -22.63 -7.68
CA GLN A 346 9.85 -21.71 -8.81
C GLN A 346 10.73 -20.46 -8.61
N GLY A 347 10.65 -19.84 -7.44
CA GLY A 347 11.43 -18.63 -7.13
C GLY A 347 12.93 -18.86 -7.23
N LEU A 348 13.45 -19.96 -6.63
CA LEU A 348 14.87 -20.31 -6.69
C LEU A 348 15.32 -20.66 -8.12
N THR A 349 14.49 -21.35 -8.89
CA THR A 349 14.81 -21.68 -10.29
C THR A 349 14.87 -20.41 -11.13
N LEU A 350 13.90 -19.51 -11.02
CA LEU A 350 13.92 -18.22 -11.74
C LEU A 350 15.12 -17.37 -11.33
N ILE A 351 15.48 -17.32 -10.05
CA ILE A 351 16.71 -16.66 -9.58
C ILE A 351 17.94 -17.30 -10.21
N GLY A 352 18.02 -18.64 -10.24
CA GLY A 352 19.13 -19.36 -10.90
C GLY A 352 19.25 -19.02 -12.40
N ARG A 353 18.11 -18.85 -13.09
CA ARG A 353 18.06 -18.43 -14.51
C ARG A 353 18.65 -17.04 -14.76
N LEU A 354 18.68 -16.16 -13.77
CA LEU A 354 19.31 -14.85 -13.91
C LEU A 354 20.84 -14.94 -14.04
N PHE A 355 21.45 -16.03 -13.53
CA PHE A 355 22.91 -16.17 -13.47
C PHE A 355 23.46 -17.28 -14.37
N VAL A 356 22.63 -18.30 -14.68
CA VAL A 356 23.02 -19.43 -15.53
C VAL A 356 22.25 -19.33 -16.84
N TYR A 357 23.02 -19.20 -17.96
CA TYR A 357 22.42 -19.07 -19.29
C TYR A 357 21.63 -20.32 -19.67
N GLN A 358 20.40 -20.06 -20.11
CA GLN A 358 19.55 -21.04 -20.76
C GLN A 358 18.73 -20.36 -21.85
N SER A 359 18.64 -20.97 -23.02
CA SER A 359 17.66 -20.62 -24.06
C SER A 359 16.26 -21.06 -23.60
N GLY A 360 15.24 -20.35 -24.00
CA GLY A 360 13.86 -20.73 -23.65
C GLY A 360 12.89 -19.56 -23.84
N LEU A 361 11.75 -19.64 -23.15
CA LEU A 361 10.67 -18.66 -23.25
C LEU A 361 11.19 -17.24 -23.02
N LEU A 362 10.86 -16.38 -23.98
CA LEU A 362 11.01 -14.92 -23.92
C LEU A 362 9.67 -14.31 -24.36
N PRO A 363 8.97 -13.58 -23.50
CA PRO A 363 7.74 -12.90 -23.86
C PRO A 363 7.93 -11.96 -25.05
N ARG A 364 6.93 -11.90 -25.92
CA ARG A 364 6.98 -11.01 -27.10
C ARG A 364 6.95 -9.54 -26.66
N LEU A 365 7.97 -8.78 -27.09
CA LEU A 365 8.03 -7.34 -26.92
C LEU A 365 7.54 -6.68 -28.21
N ASN A 366 6.45 -5.95 -28.12
CA ASN A 366 6.00 -5.02 -29.16
C ASN A 366 6.41 -3.58 -28.81
N GLY A 367 6.24 -2.65 -29.76
CA GLY A 367 6.62 -1.26 -29.55
C GLY A 367 5.97 -0.59 -28.34
N VAL A 368 4.71 -0.92 -28.06
CA VAL A 368 3.97 -0.39 -26.90
C VAL A 368 4.58 -0.90 -25.58
N ARG A 369 4.85 -2.20 -25.46
CA ARG A 369 5.47 -2.79 -24.26
C ARG A 369 6.86 -2.24 -24.00
N LEU A 370 7.67 -2.06 -25.06
CA LEU A 370 9.00 -1.42 -24.96
C LEU A 370 8.89 0.03 -24.49
N MET A 371 7.97 0.80 -25.07
CA MET A 371 7.71 2.18 -24.66
C MET A 371 7.28 2.25 -23.20
N VAL A 372 6.34 1.40 -22.76
CA VAL A 372 5.87 1.37 -21.36
C VAL A 372 7.00 1.01 -20.40
N LEU A 373 7.85 0.01 -20.73
CA LEU A 373 9.03 -0.34 -19.94
C LEU A 373 10.00 0.84 -19.80
N ALA A 374 10.30 1.54 -20.92
CA ALA A 374 11.21 2.69 -20.92
C ALA A 374 10.66 3.86 -20.10
N VAL A 375 9.37 4.20 -20.31
CA VAL A 375 8.67 5.26 -19.55
C VAL A 375 8.62 4.92 -18.06
N ALA A 376 8.25 3.69 -17.71
CA ALA A 376 8.21 3.23 -16.32
C ALA A 376 9.58 3.29 -15.66
N ALA A 377 10.65 2.81 -16.34
CA ALA A 377 12.01 2.89 -15.83
C ALA A 377 12.43 4.35 -15.57
N GLY A 378 12.18 5.26 -16.52
CA GLY A 378 12.47 6.69 -16.38
C GLY A 378 11.70 7.32 -15.21
N LEU A 379 10.37 7.13 -15.14
CA LEU A 379 9.52 7.68 -14.08
C LEU A 379 9.85 7.11 -12.69
N SER A 380 10.40 5.92 -12.61
CA SER A 380 10.76 5.28 -11.33
C SER A 380 11.99 5.92 -10.65
N VAL A 381 12.77 6.72 -11.37
CA VAL A 381 14.01 7.34 -10.87
C VAL A 381 14.09 8.86 -11.02
N VAL A 382 13.12 9.46 -11.73
CA VAL A 382 13.09 10.91 -11.95
C VAL A 382 12.17 11.58 -10.94
N LYS A 383 12.70 12.57 -10.22
CA LYS A 383 11.92 13.43 -9.29
C LYS A 383 11.84 14.85 -9.87
N MET A 384 10.65 15.31 -10.08
CA MET A 384 10.44 16.72 -10.37
C MET A 384 10.52 17.51 -9.06
N SER A 385 11.35 18.57 -9.00
CA SER A 385 11.45 19.40 -7.80
C SER A 385 10.13 20.10 -7.51
N GLU A 386 9.85 20.40 -6.24
CA GLU A 386 8.63 21.11 -5.84
C GLU A 386 8.54 22.52 -6.46
N GLU A 387 9.69 23.17 -6.72
CA GLU A 387 9.76 24.45 -7.43
C GLU A 387 9.25 24.28 -8.86
N LYS A 388 9.79 23.32 -9.63
CA LYS A 388 9.34 23.06 -11.01
C LYS A 388 7.89 22.66 -11.10
N LYS A 389 7.33 21.99 -10.07
CA LYS A 389 5.89 21.66 -10.02
C LYS A 389 5.04 22.93 -9.88
N LYS A 390 5.50 23.91 -9.09
CA LYS A 390 4.79 25.19 -8.90
C LYS A 390 4.81 26.07 -10.17
N ASP A 391 5.85 25.93 -10.98
CA ASP A 391 5.98 26.68 -12.24
C ASP A 391 5.05 26.17 -13.34
N ILE A 392 4.47 24.96 -13.19
CA ILE A 392 3.55 24.41 -14.18
C ILE A 392 2.19 25.14 -14.03
N PRO A 393 1.72 25.83 -15.08
CA PRO A 393 0.42 26.48 -15.05
C PRO A 393 -0.70 25.48 -14.73
N LEU A 394 -1.67 25.94 -13.91
CA LEU A 394 -2.77 25.09 -13.47
C LEU A 394 -3.58 24.51 -14.64
N TRP A 395 -3.79 25.29 -15.69
CA TRP A 395 -4.50 24.82 -16.89
C TRP A 395 -3.74 23.69 -17.59
N LEU A 396 -2.40 23.77 -17.66
CA LEU A 396 -1.58 22.75 -18.32
C LEU A 396 -1.59 21.44 -17.52
N SER A 397 -1.45 21.53 -16.18
CA SER A 397 -1.54 20.33 -15.32
C SER A 397 -2.93 19.68 -15.36
N SER A 398 -3.99 20.49 -15.51
CA SER A 398 -5.37 19.99 -15.63
C SER A 398 -5.64 19.40 -17.01
N ALA A 399 -5.14 20.00 -18.09
CA ALA A 399 -5.22 19.46 -19.43
C ALA A 399 -4.47 18.11 -19.56
N ALA A 400 -3.26 18.02 -18.96
CA ALA A 400 -2.50 16.77 -18.90
C ALA A 400 -3.26 15.68 -18.12
N ALA A 401 -3.86 16.03 -16.97
CA ALA A 401 -4.68 15.11 -16.22
C ALA A 401 -5.92 14.64 -17.01
N LEU A 402 -6.61 15.54 -17.71
CA LEU A 402 -7.75 15.16 -18.57
C LEU A 402 -7.33 14.22 -19.70
N LEU A 403 -6.23 14.52 -20.38
CA LEU A 403 -5.68 13.64 -21.43
C LEU A 403 -5.37 12.25 -20.88
N LEU A 404 -4.67 12.17 -19.76
CA LEU A 404 -4.33 10.91 -19.10
C LEU A 404 -5.59 10.14 -18.68
N TYR A 405 -6.61 10.85 -18.16
CA TYR A 405 -7.88 10.24 -17.79
C TYR A 405 -8.58 9.61 -18.99
N VAL A 406 -8.66 10.33 -20.13
CA VAL A 406 -9.22 9.82 -21.37
C VAL A 406 -8.43 8.60 -21.88
N LEU A 407 -7.10 8.65 -21.85
CA LEU A 407 -6.27 7.49 -22.21
C LEU A 407 -6.53 6.28 -21.31
N CYS A 408 -6.66 6.50 -20.00
CA CYS A 408 -7.04 5.44 -19.06
C CYS A 408 -8.39 4.81 -19.44
N LEU A 409 -9.40 5.63 -19.76
CA LEU A 409 -10.72 5.12 -20.14
C LEU A 409 -10.67 4.30 -21.43
N ILE A 410 -9.89 4.73 -22.43
CA ILE A 410 -9.70 3.99 -23.69
C ILE A 410 -9.05 2.62 -23.40
N VAL A 411 -7.99 2.57 -22.61
CA VAL A 411 -7.31 1.32 -22.26
C VAL A 411 -8.22 0.41 -21.44
N MET A 412 -8.97 0.97 -20.49
CA MET A 412 -9.92 0.20 -19.67
C MET A 412 -11.09 -0.37 -20.48
N ALA A 413 -11.54 0.32 -21.53
CA ALA A 413 -12.59 -0.16 -22.41
C ALA A 413 -12.15 -1.34 -23.30
N GLY A 414 -10.85 -1.45 -23.57
CA GLY A 414 -10.28 -2.50 -24.44
C GLY A 414 -9.65 -3.69 -23.69
N ASN A 415 -9.60 -3.65 -22.35
CA ASN A 415 -8.96 -4.69 -21.55
C ASN A 415 -9.84 -5.10 -20.37
N ASP A 416 -9.70 -6.36 -19.94
CA ASP A 416 -10.31 -6.84 -18.71
C ASP A 416 -9.73 -6.12 -17.48
N PHE A 417 -10.58 -5.91 -16.50
CA PHE A 417 -10.18 -5.27 -15.25
C PHE A 417 -9.20 -6.15 -14.46
N THR A 418 -8.01 -5.60 -14.17
CA THR A 418 -7.01 -6.27 -13.34
C THR A 418 -7.09 -5.72 -11.89
N PRO A 419 -7.35 -6.56 -10.88
CA PRO A 419 -7.36 -6.10 -9.49
C PRO A 419 -5.95 -5.62 -9.08
N PHE A 420 -5.91 -4.76 -8.05
CA PHE A 420 -4.63 -4.34 -7.49
C PHE A 420 -3.91 -5.52 -6.84
N ILE A 421 -2.60 -5.64 -7.05
CA ILE A 421 -1.79 -6.72 -6.50
C ILE A 421 -1.92 -6.75 -4.97
N TYR A 422 -1.83 -5.59 -4.32
CA TYR A 422 -1.94 -5.49 -2.86
C TYR A 422 -3.36 -5.61 -2.30
N ALA A 423 -4.40 -5.56 -3.11
CA ALA A 423 -5.77 -5.79 -2.63
C ALA A 423 -6.08 -7.28 -2.41
N GLN A 424 -5.15 -8.17 -2.77
CA GLN A 424 -5.29 -9.62 -2.60
C GLN A 424 -4.68 -10.12 -1.28
N PHE A 425 -3.97 -9.27 -0.53
CA PHE A 425 -3.35 -9.56 0.77
C PHE A 425 -4.23 -9.05 1.92
#